data_19027bf4e8c588c38d29014e1a45cc0b
#
_entry.id   19027bf4e8c588c38d29014e1a45cc0b
#
_cell.length_a   1.000
_cell.length_b   1.000
_cell.length_c   1.000
_cell.angle_alpha   90.00
_cell.angle_beta   90.00
_cell.angle_gamma   90.00
#
_symmetry.space_group_name_H-M   'P 1'
#
loop_
_entity.id
_entity.type
_entity.pdbx_description
1 polymer ?
#
loop_
_entity_poly.entity_id
_entity_poly.type
_entity_poly.pdbx_seq_one_letter_code
_entity_poly.pdbx_strand_id
1 'polypeptide(L)'
;YDPYLSLDLIKKLISMGVYVVTPEMLAKEEKQKQASKLRKNLFWTFSNEVIRTAYSLFENGSVDGIIHVTAFGCGPDFIVDKLMEIDAKKYKMPFLTVTIDEHTGQEGLNTRLEAFVDMIKIKKAKKEAALA
;
A
#
# COMPACT_ATOMS: atom_id res chain seq x y z
N TYR A 1 4.58 -0.64 12.93
CA TYR A 1 3.56 0.43 12.77
C TYR A 1 3.19 1.04 14.10
N ASP A 2 4.09 1.87 14.62
CA ASP A 2 3.85 2.62 15.84
C ASP A 2 2.64 3.56 15.65
N PRO A 3 1.63 3.54 16.56
CA PRO A 3 0.43 4.37 16.40
C PRO A 3 0.71 5.87 16.39
N TYR A 4 1.68 6.33 17.16
CA TYR A 4 2.05 7.73 17.22
C TYR A 4 2.70 8.21 15.92
N LEU A 5 3.67 7.45 15.40
CA LEU A 5 4.39 7.79 14.16
C LEU A 5 3.50 7.65 12.92
N SER A 6 2.58 6.71 12.92
CA SER A 6 1.66 6.47 11.81
C SER A 6 0.32 7.21 11.91
N LEU A 7 0.18 8.14 12.86
CA LEU A 7 -1.04 8.92 13.10
C LEU A 7 -2.30 8.04 13.26
N ASP A 8 -2.18 6.91 13.95
CA ASP A 8 -3.24 5.91 14.14
C ASP A 8 -3.86 5.37 12.85
N LEU A 9 -3.13 5.36 11.75
CA LEU A 9 -3.59 5.00 10.41
C LEU A 9 -4.32 3.65 10.39
N ILE A 10 -3.75 2.63 11.04
CA ILE A 10 -4.36 1.29 11.07
C ILE A 10 -5.70 1.33 11.81
N LYS A 11 -5.78 1.98 12.96
CA LYS A 11 -7.04 2.11 13.71
C LYS A 11 -8.12 2.85 12.90
N LYS A 12 -7.73 3.89 12.16
CA LYS A 12 -8.64 4.65 11.29
C LYS A 12 -9.19 3.76 10.18
N LEU A 13 -8.35 2.98 9.51
CA LEU A 13 -8.78 2.05 8.46
C LEU A 13 -9.74 0.98 9.02
N ILE A 14 -9.44 0.42 10.19
CA ILE A 14 -10.32 -0.55 10.84
C ILE A 14 -11.68 0.08 11.17
N SER A 15 -11.71 1.32 11.68
CA SER A 15 -12.96 2.04 11.95
C SER A 15 -13.82 2.30 10.71
N MET A 16 -13.20 2.36 9.52
CA MET A 16 -13.88 2.47 8.23
C MET A 16 -14.38 1.12 7.69
N GLY A 17 -14.23 0.03 8.46
CA GLY A 17 -14.64 -1.32 8.08
C GLY A 17 -13.69 -2.00 7.10
N VAL A 18 -12.41 -1.63 7.11
CA VAL A 18 -11.38 -2.20 6.25
C VAL A 18 -10.58 -3.24 7.03
N TYR A 19 -10.38 -4.41 6.44
CA TYR A 19 -9.40 -5.38 6.96
C TYR A 19 -8.00 -5.00 6.47
N VAL A 20 -7.08 -4.79 7.41
CA VAL A 20 -5.72 -4.35 7.12
C VAL A 20 -4.75 -5.52 7.16
N VAL A 21 -3.98 -5.70 6.10
CA VAL A 21 -2.88 -6.67 6.02
C VAL A 21 -1.57 -5.91 5.98
N THR A 22 -0.65 -6.23 6.88
CA THR A 22 0.70 -5.64 6.90
C THR A 22 1.73 -6.60 6.29
N PRO A 23 2.91 -6.11 5.86
CA PRO A 23 3.95 -6.96 5.29
C PRO A 23 4.36 -8.14 6.17
N GLU A 24 4.30 -7.97 7.49
CA GLU A 24 4.68 -9.02 8.44
C GLU A 24 3.69 -10.19 8.45
N MET A 25 2.44 -9.96 8.06
CA MET A 25 1.41 -10.99 7.99
C MET A 25 1.55 -11.90 6.77
N LEU A 26 2.37 -11.50 5.78
CA LEU A 26 2.60 -12.30 4.59
C LEU A 26 3.72 -13.33 4.80
N ALA A 27 3.50 -14.55 4.32
CA ALA A 27 4.47 -15.63 4.42
C ALA A 27 5.79 -15.26 3.72
N LYS A 28 6.93 -15.61 4.35
CA LYS A 28 8.26 -15.35 3.78
C LYS A 28 8.45 -16.00 2.41
N GLU A 29 7.87 -17.16 2.20
CA GLU A 29 7.94 -17.92 0.94
C GLU A 29 7.26 -17.19 -0.23
N GLU A 30 6.13 -16.51 0.03
CA GLU A 30 5.45 -15.70 -0.99
C GLU A 30 6.29 -14.50 -1.42
N LYS A 31 6.95 -13.84 -0.45
CA LYS A 31 7.87 -12.72 -0.71
C LYS A 31 9.11 -13.16 -1.51
N GLN A 32 9.64 -14.37 -1.24
CA GLN A 32 10.84 -14.88 -1.92
C GLN A 32 10.57 -15.24 -3.38
N LYS A 33 9.41 -15.78 -3.71
CA LYS A 33 9.03 -16.08 -5.11
C LYS A 33 9.06 -14.85 -6.01
N GLN A 34 8.84 -13.68 -5.45
CA GLN A 34 8.85 -12.41 -6.18
C GLN A 34 10.23 -11.77 -6.30
N ALA A 35 11.22 -12.26 -5.54
CA ALA A 35 12.59 -11.76 -5.60
C ALA A 35 13.22 -11.89 -7.00
N SER A 36 12.82 -12.91 -7.76
CA SER A 36 13.33 -13.18 -9.12
C SER A 36 12.77 -12.22 -10.18
N LYS A 37 11.68 -11.51 -9.90
CA LYS A 37 11.01 -10.61 -10.86
C LYS A 37 11.47 -9.17 -10.78
N LEU A 38 12.16 -8.79 -9.71
CA LEU A 38 12.83 -7.50 -9.65
C LEU A 38 13.93 -7.47 -10.71
N ARG A 39 13.82 -6.56 -11.68
CA ARG A 39 14.85 -6.35 -12.72
C ARG A 39 16.24 -6.10 -12.14
N LYS A 40 16.31 -5.54 -10.93
CA LYS A 40 17.54 -5.27 -10.18
C LYS A 40 17.19 -5.08 -8.70
N ASN A 41 17.96 -5.68 -7.81
CA ASN A 41 17.83 -5.38 -6.40
C ASN A 41 18.20 -3.92 -6.14
N LEU A 42 17.39 -3.24 -5.34
CA LEU A 42 17.75 -1.92 -4.85
C LEU A 42 18.89 -2.05 -3.82
N PHE A 43 19.64 -0.97 -3.64
CA PHE A 43 20.75 -0.94 -2.70
C PHE A 43 20.31 -1.21 -1.24
N TRP A 44 19.09 -0.78 -0.88
CA TRP A 44 18.57 -0.87 0.49
C TRP A 44 17.72 -2.12 0.68
N THR A 45 18.05 -2.91 1.71
CA THR A 45 17.37 -4.17 2.04
C THR A 45 15.89 -3.94 2.35
N PHE A 46 15.56 -2.93 3.14
CA PHE A 46 14.18 -2.61 3.50
C PHE A 46 13.32 -2.25 2.28
N SER A 47 13.85 -1.43 1.39
CA SER A 47 13.18 -1.06 0.13
C SER A 47 12.89 -2.28 -0.75
N ASN A 48 13.80 -3.24 -0.79
CA ASN A 48 13.59 -4.51 -1.50
C ASN A 48 12.44 -5.32 -0.87
N GLU A 49 12.35 -5.35 0.44
CA GLU A 49 11.27 -6.07 1.13
C GLU A 49 9.91 -5.44 0.85
N VAL A 50 9.81 -4.12 0.90
CA VAL A 50 8.58 -3.36 0.58
C VAL A 50 8.12 -3.65 -0.85
N ILE A 51 9.02 -3.54 -1.83
CA ILE A 51 8.71 -3.80 -3.24
C ILE A 51 8.28 -5.26 -3.44
N ARG A 52 8.99 -6.24 -2.89
CA ARG A 52 8.64 -7.66 -3.01
C ARG A 52 7.25 -7.95 -2.44
N THR A 53 6.95 -7.34 -1.31
CA THR A 53 5.61 -7.43 -0.71
C THR A 53 4.54 -6.86 -1.64
N ALA A 54 4.76 -5.67 -2.20
CA ALA A 54 3.81 -5.04 -3.12
C ALA A 54 3.59 -5.90 -4.38
N TYR A 55 4.66 -6.44 -4.98
CA TYR A 55 4.52 -7.34 -6.14
C TYR A 55 3.77 -8.62 -5.82
N SER A 56 4.01 -9.22 -4.64
CA SER A 56 3.22 -10.37 -4.21
C SER A 56 1.73 -10.04 -4.15
N LEU A 57 1.38 -8.90 -3.59
CA LEU A 57 -0.02 -8.45 -3.50
C LEU A 57 -0.62 -8.11 -4.88
N PHE A 58 0.15 -7.50 -5.79
CA PHE A 58 -0.30 -7.21 -7.15
C PHE A 58 -0.65 -8.48 -7.93
N GLU A 59 0.17 -9.51 -7.82
CA GLU A 59 -0.02 -10.75 -8.58
C GLU A 59 -1.09 -11.65 -7.99
N ASN A 60 -1.12 -11.79 -6.67
CA ASN A 60 -2.09 -12.65 -6.01
C ASN A 60 -3.50 -12.05 -6.01
N GLY A 61 -3.63 -10.73 -6.20
CA GLY A 61 -4.92 -10.05 -6.15
C GLY A 61 -5.67 -10.25 -4.83
N SER A 62 -4.94 -10.54 -3.75
CA SER A 62 -5.49 -10.87 -2.44
C SER A 62 -5.98 -9.66 -1.66
N VAL A 63 -5.70 -8.46 -2.14
CA VAL A 63 -6.12 -7.19 -1.52
C VAL A 63 -6.85 -6.31 -2.52
N ASP A 64 -7.74 -5.48 -2.03
CA ASP A 64 -8.54 -4.56 -2.85
C ASP A 64 -7.80 -3.22 -3.14
N GLY A 65 -6.74 -2.93 -2.41
CA GLY A 65 -5.89 -1.74 -2.58
C GLY A 65 -4.67 -1.76 -1.69
N ILE A 66 -3.70 -0.90 -1.98
CA ILE A 66 -2.45 -0.76 -1.23
C ILE A 66 -2.26 0.67 -0.79
N ILE A 67 -1.89 0.85 0.47
CA ILE A 67 -1.48 2.13 1.04
C ILE A 67 0.02 2.04 1.37
N HIS A 68 0.82 2.85 0.72
CA HIS A 68 2.24 3.00 0.99
C HIS A 68 2.47 4.20 1.89
N VAL A 69 3.02 3.97 3.07
CA VAL A 69 3.36 5.03 4.03
C VAL A 69 4.84 5.33 3.91
N THR A 70 5.19 6.58 3.67
CA THR A 70 6.56 7.03 3.47
C THR A 70 6.85 8.29 4.30
N ALA A 71 8.10 8.48 4.68
CA ALA A 71 8.55 9.71 5.34
C ALA A 71 8.90 10.78 4.30
N PHE A 72 8.53 12.03 4.59
CA PHE A 72 8.94 13.16 3.75
C PHE A 72 10.48 13.27 3.69
N GLY A 73 11.00 13.51 2.49
CA GLY A 73 12.45 13.66 2.27
C GLY A 73 13.25 12.35 2.24
N CYS A 74 12.60 11.18 2.35
CA CYS A 74 13.28 9.90 2.23
C CYS A 74 13.50 9.54 0.74
N GLY A 75 14.74 9.70 0.24
CA GLY A 75 15.08 9.43 -1.16
C GLY A 75 14.83 7.97 -1.60
N PRO A 76 15.28 6.97 -0.84
CA PRO A 76 14.98 5.56 -1.13
C PRO A 76 13.49 5.26 -1.23
N ASP A 77 12.69 5.74 -0.30
CA ASP A 77 11.25 5.52 -0.28
C ASP A 77 10.54 6.20 -1.45
N PHE A 78 11.03 7.35 -1.89
CA PHE A 78 10.49 8.03 -3.07
C PHE A 78 10.66 7.18 -4.34
N ILE A 79 11.81 6.54 -4.51
CA ILE A 79 12.07 5.65 -5.66
C ILE A 79 11.13 4.44 -5.60
N VAL A 80 11.03 3.82 -4.43
CA VAL A 80 10.13 2.68 -4.17
C VAL A 80 8.68 3.06 -4.48
N ASP A 81 8.24 4.20 -3.97
CA ASP A 81 6.89 4.73 -4.18
C ASP A 81 6.56 4.89 -5.67
N LYS A 82 7.45 5.51 -6.43
CA LYS A 82 7.23 5.73 -7.87
C LYS A 82 7.21 4.43 -8.66
N LEU A 83 8.07 3.47 -8.34
CA LEU A 83 8.05 2.15 -8.97
C LEU A 83 6.74 1.42 -8.69
N MET A 84 6.30 1.42 -7.44
CA MET A 84 5.04 0.77 -7.05
C MET A 84 3.82 1.46 -7.67
N GLU A 85 3.79 2.80 -7.73
CA GLU A 85 2.71 3.55 -8.36
C GLU A 85 2.57 3.21 -9.85
N ILE A 86 3.68 3.14 -10.58
CA ILE A 86 3.69 2.79 -12.00
C ILE A 86 3.17 1.38 -12.22
N ASP A 87 3.64 0.43 -11.42
CA ASP A 87 3.27 -0.97 -11.58
C ASP A 87 1.84 -1.25 -11.06
N ALA A 88 1.39 -0.57 -10.01
CA ALA A 88 -0.01 -0.65 -9.57
C ALA A 88 -0.99 -0.32 -10.69
N LYS A 89 -0.67 0.64 -11.56
CA LYS A 89 -1.48 0.98 -12.74
C LYS A 89 -1.57 -0.18 -13.73
N LYS A 90 -0.47 -0.91 -13.97
CA LYS A 90 -0.44 -2.09 -14.85
C LYS A 90 -1.34 -3.20 -14.32
N TYR A 91 -1.32 -3.43 -13.02
CA TYR A 91 -2.15 -4.43 -12.35
C TYR A 91 -3.57 -3.93 -12.03
N LYS A 92 -3.90 -2.69 -12.40
CA LYS A 92 -5.19 -2.04 -12.07
C LYS A 92 -5.50 -2.06 -10.56
N MET A 93 -4.45 -2.07 -9.74
CA MET A 93 -4.53 -2.07 -8.28
C MET A 93 -4.67 -0.63 -7.76
N PRO A 94 -5.70 -0.32 -6.96
CA PRO A 94 -5.77 0.95 -6.25
C PRO A 94 -4.54 1.14 -5.37
N PHE A 95 -3.90 2.30 -5.49
CA PHE A 95 -2.66 2.62 -4.78
C PHE A 95 -2.72 4.04 -4.23
N LEU A 96 -2.43 4.20 -2.95
CA LEU A 96 -2.38 5.49 -2.27
C LEU A 96 -1.03 5.64 -1.58
N THR A 97 -0.32 6.72 -1.86
CA THR A 97 0.86 7.12 -1.08
C THR A 97 0.45 8.10 0.02
N VAL A 98 0.84 7.80 1.23
CA VAL A 98 0.72 8.68 2.40
C VAL A 98 2.11 9.11 2.83
N THR A 99 2.45 10.37 2.59
CA THR A 99 3.71 10.96 3.08
C THR A 99 3.47 11.59 4.43
N ILE A 100 4.29 11.23 5.41
CA ILE A 100 4.21 11.73 6.79
C ILE A 100 5.43 12.60 7.09
N ASP A 101 5.18 13.78 7.65
CA ASP A 101 6.17 14.71 8.20
C ASP A 101 5.66 15.32 9.53
N GLU A 102 6.46 16.17 10.12
CA GLU A 102 6.10 16.85 11.38
C GLU A 102 4.90 17.82 11.25
N HIS A 103 4.51 18.17 10.04
CA HIS A 103 3.39 19.05 9.73
C HIS A 103 2.16 18.31 9.22
N THR A 104 2.22 17.00 9.12
CA THR A 104 1.10 16.21 8.59
C THR A 104 -0.11 16.29 9.52
N GLY A 105 -1.14 17.01 9.08
CA GLY A 105 -2.39 17.15 9.83
C GLY A 105 -3.24 15.89 9.75
N GLN A 106 -3.80 15.48 10.90
CA GLN A 106 -4.67 14.30 10.96
C GLN A 106 -5.91 14.41 10.08
N GLU A 107 -6.49 15.61 9.95
CA GLU A 107 -7.71 15.84 9.15
C GLU A 107 -7.47 15.61 7.66
N GLY A 108 -6.37 16.14 7.12
CA GLY A 108 -6.00 15.93 5.73
C GLY A 108 -5.72 14.45 5.41
N LEU A 109 -5.10 13.74 6.35
CA LEU A 109 -4.90 12.30 6.24
C LEU A 109 -6.23 11.54 6.24
N ASN A 110 -7.13 11.86 7.18
CA ASN A 110 -8.44 11.21 7.27
C ASN A 110 -9.24 11.35 5.96
N THR A 111 -9.34 12.56 5.43
CA THR A 111 -10.04 12.83 4.18
C THR A 111 -9.49 12.00 3.02
N ARG A 112 -8.17 11.86 2.91
CA ARG A 112 -7.53 11.04 1.86
C ARG A 112 -7.80 9.55 2.05
N LEU A 113 -7.77 9.05 3.28
CA LEU A 113 -8.08 7.65 3.58
C LEU A 113 -9.54 7.34 3.29
N GLU A 114 -10.47 8.19 3.71
CA GLU A 114 -11.91 8.04 3.44
C GLU A 114 -12.18 7.98 1.93
N ALA A 115 -11.66 8.95 1.18
CA ALA A 115 -11.81 8.97 -0.27
C ALA A 115 -11.24 7.72 -0.95
N PHE A 116 -10.11 7.22 -0.48
CA PHE A 116 -9.50 5.99 -1.01
C PHE A 116 -10.33 4.76 -0.71
N VAL A 117 -10.81 4.61 0.53
CA VAL A 117 -11.66 3.49 0.94
C VAL A 117 -12.98 3.50 0.18
N ASP A 118 -13.62 4.66 0.02
CA ASP A 118 -14.87 4.80 -0.72
C ASP A 118 -14.68 4.45 -2.21
N MET A 119 -13.58 4.88 -2.81
CA MET A 119 -13.24 4.50 -4.19
C MET A 119 -13.11 2.98 -4.34
N ILE A 120 -12.47 2.29 -3.39
CA ILE A 120 -12.33 0.83 -3.40
C ILE A 120 -13.71 0.17 -3.26
N LYS A 121 -14.55 0.63 -2.33
CA LYS A 121 -15.91 0.10 -2.12
C LYS A 121 -16.76 0.24 -3.38
N ILE A 122 -16.73 1.39 -4.02
CA ILE A 122 -17.45 1.64 -5.28
C ILE A 122 -16.94 0.72 -6.40
N LYS A 123 -15.63 0.57 -6.52
CA LYS A 123 -15.02 -0.32 -7.53
C LYS A 123 -15.43 -1.78 -7.31
N LYS A 124 -15.46 -2.23 -6.07
CA LYS A 124 -15.86 -3.59 -5.70
C LYS A 124 -17.34 -3.82 -6.00
N ALA A 125 -18.22 -2.91 -5.60
CA ALA A 125 -19.66 -3.00 -5.88
C ALA A 125 -19.95 -3.05 -7.39
N LYS A 126 -19.26 -2.24 -8.19
CA LYS A 126 -19.37 -2.28 -9.66
C LYS A 126 -18.92 -3.61 -10.26
N LYS A 127 -17.85 -4.20 -9.72
CA LYS A 127 -17.34 -5.50 -10.17
C LYS A 127 -18.33 -6.62 -9.83
N GLU A 128 -18.90 -6.61 -8.64
CA GLU A 128 -19.91 -7.57 -8.21
C GLU A 128 -21.21 -7.45 -9.04
N ALA A 129 -21.67 -6.23 -9.31
CA ALA A 129 -22.82 -5.99 -10.17
C ALA A 129 -22.59 -6.44 -11.64
N ALA A 130 -21.38 -6.34 -12.15
CA ALA A 130 -21.02 -6.80 -13.49
C ALA A 130 -20.92 -8.32 -13.62
N LEU A 131 -20.72 -9.03 -12.49
CA LEU A 131 -20.65 -10.50 -12.43
C LEU A 131 -22.03 -11.15 -12.16
N ALA A 132 -22.96 -10.37 -11.71
CA ALA A 132 -24.36 -10.77 -11.59
C ALA A 132 -25.11 -10.49 -12.90
#